data_1c893e8922efc29d98dba845a2c62ab4
#
_entry.id   1c893e8922efc29d98dba845a2c62ab4
#
_cell.length_a   1.000
_cell.length_b   1.000
_cell.length_c   1.000
_cell.angle_alpha   90.00
_cell.angle_beta   90.00
_cell.angle_gamma   90.00
#
_symmetry.space_group_name_H-M   'P 1'
#
loop_
_entity.id
_entity.type
_entity.pdbx_description
1 polymer ?
#
loop_
_entity_poly.entity_id
_entity_poly.type
_entity_poly.pdbx_seq_one_letter_code
_entity_poly.pdbx_strand_id
1 'polypeptide(L)'
;SLHDALTISTLLNNENTKFELKTVSMFYKELIEQYTREDKCGNRLIYKGSFNSLKVFTNGKLDIPFNEIDIAWLNKYEKWLRSKGNRETTISLLFRTLRSAYNKAIKAKCARKSDYPFDDYKINKFDTTTQKRAIAKTDVLKFTTEVQPIGKQQYMELSKDIFVFSYLCGGINFTDIANLTNENIQNGRLHYIRQKTKKPIKIGIPQEAMQIIEKYSKESKGY
;
A
#
# COMPACT_ATOMS: atom_id res chain seq x y z
N SER A 1 -10.92 38.31 -40.79
CA SER A 1 -11.99 38.85 -39.92
C SER A 1 -11.54 38.65 -38.44
N LEU A 2 -12.03 39.49 -37.50
CA LEU A 2 -11.72 39.40 -36.06
C LEU A 2 -12.06 38.03 -35.44
N HIS A 3 -13.00 37.30 -36.06
CA HIS A 3 -13.42 35.97 -35.63
C HIS A 3 -12.34 34.91 -35.89
N ASP A 4 -11.62 35.02 -36.99
CA ASP A 4 -10.55 34.10 -37.39
C ASP A 4 -9.30 34.26 -36.52
N ALA A 5 -8.99 35.51 -36.12
CA ALA A 5 -7.87 35.80 -35.20
C ALA A 5 -8.10 35.25 -33.78
N LEU A 6 -9.34 35.31 -33.29
CA LEU A 6 -9.71 34.72 -32.00
C LEU A 6 -9.61 33.17 -32.00
N THR A 7 -10.01 32.55 -33.12
CA THR A 7 -9.93 31.09 -33.30
C THR A 7 -8.48 30.60 -33.34
N ILE A 8 -7.59 31.30 -34.04
CA ILE A 8 -6.16 30.99 -34.12
C ILE A 8 -5.48 31.22 -32.79
N SER A 9 -5.81 32.31 -32.08
CA SER A 9 -5.29 32.59 -30.73
C SER A 9 -5.73 31.51 -29.72
N THR A 10 -6.96 31.00 -29.82
CA THR A 10 -7.47 29.93 -28.97
C THR A 10 -6.79 28.59 -29.28
N LEU A 11 -6.50 28.30 -30.53
CA LEU A 11 -5.76 27.12 -30.97
C LEU A 11 -4.29 27.20 -30.55
N LEU A 12 -3.65 28.34 -30.63
CA LEU A 12 -2.26 28.57 -30.21
C LEU A 12 -2.11 28.54 -28.68
N ASN A 13 -3.12 29.01 -27.94
CA ASN A 13 -3.11 28.93 -26.45
C ASN A 13 -3.38 27.54 -25.93
N ASN A 14 -4.01 26.63 -26.68
CA ASN A 14 -4.21 25.25 -26.31
C ASN A 14 -2.95 24.36 -26.49
N GLU A 15 -1.95 24.78 -27.26
CA GLU A 15 -0.72 24.01 -27.48
C GLU A 15 0.44 24.35 -26.53
N ASN A 16 0.33 25.40 -25.73
CA ASN A 16 1.39 25.83 -24.80
C ASN A 16 1.29 25.18 -23.39
N THR A 17 0.81 23.95 -23.28
CA THR A 17 1.08 23.17 -22.08
C THR A 17 2.51 22.65 -22.15
N LYS A 18 3.46 23.35 -21.52
CA LYS A 18 4.86 22.91 -21.38
C LYS A 18 4.88 21.50 -20.79
N PHE A 19 5.07 20.48 -21.64
CA PHE A 19 5.33 19.12 -21.19
C PHE A 19 6.72 19.09 -20.56
N GLU A 20 6.80 18.71 -19.30
CA GLU A 20 8.06 18.47 -18.63
C GLU A 20 8.54 17.06 -19.02
N LEU A 21 9.56 16.97 -19.86
CA LEU A 21 10.14 15.69 -20.26
C LEU A 21 10.84 15.02 -19.08
N LYS A 22 10.08 14.18 -18.36
CA LYS A 22 10.64 13.31 -17.29
C LYS A 22 10.65 11.87 -17.76
N THR A 23 11.77 11.18 -17.48
CA THR A 23 11.84 9.74 -17.69
C THR A 23 11.04 9.00 -16.60
N VAL A 24 10.69 7.74 -16.88
CA VAL A 24 10.02 6.86 -15.93
C VAL A 24 10.85 6.75 -14.64
N SER A 25 12.17 6.63 -14.76
CA SER A 25 13.09 6.56 -13.64
C SER A 25 13.04 7.82 -12.78
N MET A 26 13.13 9.01 -13.38
CA MET A 26 13.07 10.29 -12.67
C MET A 26 11.73 10.44 -11.94
N PHE A 27 10.64 10.18 -12.61
CA PHE A 27 9.30 10.33 -12.06
C PHE A 27 9.03 9.39 -10.88
N TYR A 28 9.49 8.13 -10.95
CA TYR A 28 9.38 7.19 -9.84
C TYR A 28 10.20 7.63 -8.62
N LYS A 29 11.41 8.16 -8.83
CA LYS A 29 12.25 8.70 -7.74
C LYS A 29 11.55 9.85 -7.03
N GLU A 30 11.00 10.80 -7.78
CA GLU A 30 10.23 11.92 -7.22
C GLU A 30 9.01 11.46 -6.42
N LEU A 31 8.24 10.48 -6.92
CA LEU A 31 7.12 9.92 -6.17
C LEU A 31 7.56 9.23 -4.87
N ILE A 32 8.66 8.50 -4.88
CA ILE A 32 9.20 7.84 -3.69
C ILE A 32 9.64 8.88 -2.67
N GLU A 33 10.31 9.95 -3.09
CA GLU A 33 10.73 11.07 -2.24
C GLU A 33 9.52 11.81 -1.68
N GLN A 34 8.50 12.08 -2.51
CA GLN A 34 7.25 12.70 -2.07
C GLN A 34 6.61 11.88 -0.95
N TYR A 35 6.46 10.56 -1.12
CA TYR A 35 5.88 9.70 -0.08
C TYR A 35 6.75 9.58 1.16
N THR A 36 8.05 9.80 1.04
CA THR A 36 8.96 9.87 2.18
C THR A 36 8.70 11.15 2.99
N ARG A 37 8.59 12.30 2.32
CA ARG A 37 8.28 13.58 2.97
C ARG A 37 6.89 13.63 3.61
N GLU A 38 5.92 12.93 2.99
CA GLU A 38 4.54 12.83 3.47
C GLU A 38 4.34 11.76 4.56
N ASP A 39 5.40 11.09 5.01
CA ASP A 39 5.37 9.93 5.93
C ASP A 39 4.39 8.82 5.51
N LYS A 40 4.17 8.67 4.21
CA LYS A 40 3.34 7.60 3.61
C LYS A 40 4.17 6.34 3.37
N CYS A 41 4.66 5.73 4.45
CA CYS A 41 5.58 4.60 4.41
C CYS A 41 5.08 3.43 3.54
N GLY A 42 3.79 3.07 3.64
CA GLY A 42 3.19 2.01 2.82
C GLY A 42 3.27 2.29 1.31
N ASN A 43 2.91 3.52 0.89
CA ASN A 43 3.00 3.92 -0.52
C ASN A 43 4.46 3.95 -0.99
N ARG A 44 5.36 4.53 -0.19
CA ARG A 44 6.79 4.55 -0.48
C ARG A 44 7.33 3.16 -0.79
N LEU A 45 7.02 2.16 0.05
CA LEU A 45 7.49 0.79 -0.13
C LEU A 45 6.94 0.14 -1.41
N ILE A 46 5.65 0.34 -1.71
CA ILE A 46 5.01 -0.20 -2.92
C ILE A 46 5.65 0.40 -4.17
N TYR A 47 5.83 1.73 -4.23
CA TYR A 47 6.46 2.38 -5.38
C TYR A 47 7.94 2.02 -5.50
N LYS A 48 8.68 1.91 -4.39
CA LYS A 48 10.06 1.44 -4.38
C LYS A 48 10.17 0.00 -4.90
N GLY A 49 9.28 -0.90 -4.48
CA GLY A 49 9.22 -2.27 -4.98
C GLY A 49 8.95 -2.33 -6.48
N SER A 50 7.97 -1.54 -6.97
CA SER A 50 7.66 -1.43 -8.40
C SER A 50 8.85 -0.88 -9.20
N PHE A 51 9.49 0.20 -8.74
CA PHE A 51 10.67 0.78 -9.36
C PHE A 51 11.82 -0.23 -9.48
N ASN A 52 12.12 -0.96 -8.42
CA ASN A 52 13.16 -1.97 -8.43
C ASN A 52 12.86 -3.10 -9.42
N SER A 53 11.61 -3.56 -9.49
CA SER A 53 11.18 -4.58 -10.46
C SER A 53 11.38 -4.10 -11.90
N LEU A 54 10.97 -2.87 -12.20
CA LEU A 54 11.15 -2.26 -13.53
C LEU A 54 12.62 -2.09 -13.87
N LYS A 55 13.44 -1.64 -12.92
CA LYS A 55 14.89 -1.47 -13.10
C LYS A 55 15.57 -2.79 -13.41
N VAL A 56 15.21 -3.87 -12.72
CA VAL A 56 15.76 -5.21 -13.00
C VAL A 56 15.32 -5.71 -14.37
N PHE A 57 14.04 -5.55 -14.72
CA PHE A 57 13.51 -5.94 -16.04
C PHE A 57 14.22 -5.24 -17.19
N THR A 58 14.54 -3.95 -17.05
CA THR A 58 15.22 -3.15 -18.09
C THR A 58 16.75 -3.21 -18.01
N ASN A 59 17.32 -4.08 -17.17
CA ASN A 59 18.76 -4.14 -16.90
C ASN A 59 19.35 -2.77 -16.54
N GLY A 60 18.62 -2.00 -15.73
CA GLY A 60 19.01 -0.65 -15.30
C GLY A 60 18.67 0.48 -16.26
N LYS A 61 18.24 0.17 -17.48
CA LYS A 61 17.90 1.15 -18.54
C LYS A 61 16.45 1.61 -18.42
N LEU A 62 16.08 2.28 -17.32
CA LEU A 62 14.73 2.79 -17.07
C LEU A 62 14.60 4.31 -17.33
N ASP A 63 15.64 4.93 -17.86
CA ASP A 63 15.63 6.34 -18.24
C ASP A 63 14.96 6.53 -19.61
N ILE A 64 13.78 5.91 -19.77
CA ILE A 64 12.93 5.95 -20.95
C ILE A 64 11.73 6.91 -20.72
N PRO A 65 11.21 7.58 -21.74
CA PRO A 65 9.99 8.34 -21.63
C PRO A 65 8.77 7.42 -21.48
N PHE A 66 7.66 7.94 -20.97
CA PHE A 66 6.46 7.14 -20.70
C PHE A 66 5.81 6.54 -21.97
N ASN A 67 5.95 7.17 -23.12
CA ASN A 67 5.39 6.68 -24.39
C ASN A 67 6.10 5.42 -24.92
N GLU A 68 7.29 5.07 -24.41
CA GLU A 68 7.92 3.78 -24.69
C GLU A 68 7.26 2.61 -23.97
N ILE A 69 6.46 2.88 -22.92
CA ILE A 69 5.67 1.87 -22.23
C ILE A 69 4.36 1.66 -23.03
N ASP A 70 4.46 0.93 -24.11
CA ASP A 70 3.33 0.49 -24.93
C ASP A 70 2.80 -0.90 -24.52
N ILE A 71 1.80 -1.40 -25.25
CA ILE A 71 1.23 -2.73 -25.00
C ILE A 71 2.27 -3.84 -25.20
N ALA A 72 3.14 -3.71 -26.19
CA ALA A 72 4.18 -4.70 -26.46
C ALA A 72 5.21 -4.75 -25.32
N TRP A 73 5.58 -3.59 -24.80
CA TRP A 73 6.45 -3.47 -23.63
C TRP A 73 5.79 -4.09 -22.38
N LEU A 74 4.51 -3.81 -22.11
CA LEU A 74 3.76 -4.39 -21.00
C LEU A 74 3.68 -5.91 -21.10
N ASN A 75 3.45 -6.46 -22.29
CA ASN A 75 3.44 -7.90 -22.52
C ASN A 75 4.81 -8.56 -22.27
N LYS A 76 5.91 -7.89 -22.66
CA LYS A 76 7.27 -8.35 -22.36
C LYS A 76 7.53 -8.35 -20.84
N TYR A 77 7.11 -7.30 -20.15
CA TYR A 77 7.25 -7.21 -18.70
C TYR A 77 6.45 -8.29 -17.98
N GLU A 78 5.20 -8.53 -18.39
CA GLU A 78 4.38 -9.63 -17.86
C GLU A 78 5.04 -10.99 -18.04
N LYS A 79 5.48 -11.31 -19.27
CA LYS A 79 6.17 -12.56 -19.59
C LYS A 79 7.42 -12.75 -18.72
N TRP A 80 8.19 -11.69 -18.54
CA TRP A 80 9.38 -11.71 -17.69
C TRP A 80 9.02 -11.95 -16.21
N LEU A 81 7.98 -11.29 -15.67
CA LEU A 81 7.55 -11.53 -14.28
C LEU A 81 7.10 -12.99 -14.08
N ARG A 82 6.38 -13.56 -15.04
CA ARG A 82 5.96 -14.98 -15.01
C ARG A 82 7.16 -15.93 -15.06
N SER A 83 8.17 -15.64 -15.89
CA SER A 83 9.40 -16.44 -15.97
C SER A 83 10.22 -16.42 -14.66
N LYS A 84 10.04 -15.38 -13.82
CA LYS A 84 10.63 -15.30 -12.47
C LYS A 84 9.81 -16.02 -11.39
N GLY A 85 8.72 -16.70 -11.74
CA GLY A 85 7.85 -17.40 -10.81
C GLY A 85 6.98 -16.49 -9.93
N ASN A 86 6.76 -15.23 -10.32
CA ASN A 86 5.90 -14.33 -9.56
C ASN A 86 4.45 -14.80 -9.57
N ARG A 87 3.79 -14.71 -8.41
CA ARG A 87 2.36 -15.00 -8.28
C ARG A 87 1.51 -13.94 -8.96
N GLU A 88 0.32 -14.31 -9.43
CA GLU A 88 -0.65 -13.39 -10.06
C GLU A 88 -0.94 -12.16 -9.21
N THR A 89 -1.05 -12.32 -7.89
CA THR A 89 -1.25 -11.21 -6.95
C THR A 89 -0.09 -10.21 -6.97
N THR A 90 1.15 -10.67 -7.09
CA THR A 90 2.35 -9.83 -7.19
C THR A 90 2.39 -9.11 -8.53
N ILE A 91 2.12 -9.84 -9.64
CA ILE A 91 2.05 -9.27 -10.99
C ILE A 91 0.97 -8.18 -11.03
N SER A 92 -0.23 -8.46 -10.54
CA SER A 92 -1.32 -7.49 -10.44
C SER A 92 -0.93 -6.24 -9.64
N LEU A 93 -0.23 -6.41 -8.50
CA LEU A 93 0.24 -5.28 -7.69
C LEU A 93 1.21 -4.40 -8.48
N LEU A 94 2.21 -4.99 -9.14
CA LEU A 94 3.21 -4.27 -9.92
C LEU A 94 2.58 -3.50 -11.09
N PHE A 95 1.66 -4.13 -11.83
CA PHE A 95 0.94 -3.49 -12.92
C PHE A 95 0.00 -2.37 -12.44
N ARG A 96 -0.71 -2.56 -11.33
CA ARG A 96 -1.55 -1.50 -10.72
C ARG A 96 -0.70 -0.31 -10.28
N THR A 97 0.49 -0.56 -9.75
CA THR A 97 1.40 0.50 -9.34
C THR A 97 1.95 1.25 -10.52
N LEU A 98 2.37 0.55 -11.60
CA LEU A 98 2.82 1.16 -12.85
C LEU A 98 1.71 2.00 -13.48
N ARG A 99 0.49 1.47 -13.56
CA ARG A 99 -0.68 2.23 -14.03
C ARG A 99 -0.92 3.49 -13.22
N SER A 100 -0.81 3.39 -11.89
CA SER A 100 -0.97 4.54 -11.01
C SER A 100 0.13 5.59 -11.23
N ALA A 101 1.38 5.17 -11.44
CA ALA A 101 2.49 6.07 -11.78
C ALA A 101 2.24 6.77 -13.11
N TYR A 102 1.81 6.04 -14.14
CA TYR A 102 1.48 6.59 -15.46
C TYR A 102 0.36 7.64 -15.38
N ASN A 103 -0.72 7.34 -14.66
CA ASN A 103 -1.83 8.29 -14.45
C ASN A 103 -1.37 9.57 -13.72
N LYS A 104 -0.44 9.44 -12.75
CA LYS A 104 0.15 10.59 -12.07
C LYS A 104 1.05 11.41 -13.02
N ALA A 105 1.80 10.73 -13.89
CA ALA A 105 2.63 11.38 -14.90
C ALA A 105 1.78 12.17 -15.90
N ILE A 106 0.62 11.64 -16.32
CA ILE A 106 -0.34 12.38 -17.16
C ILE A 106 -0.84 13.63 -16.43
N LYS A 107 -1.24 13.52 -15.16
CA LYS A 107 -1.67 14.68 -14.35
C LYS A 107 -0.58 15.74 -14.20
N ALA A 108 0.68 15.30 -14.06
CA ALA A 108 1.84 16.15 -13.93
C ALA A 108 2.35 16.68 -15.31
N LYS A 109 1.67 16.37 -16.40
CA LYS A 109 2.07 16.73 -17.78
C LYS A 109 3.44 16.19 -18.20
N CYS A 110 3.85 15.05 -17.63
CA CYS A 110 5.06 14.30 -17.97
C CYS A 110 4.79 13.16 -18.96
N ALA A 111 3.52 12.83 -19.19
CA ALA A 111 3.07 11.82 -20.15
C ALA A 111 1.79 12.28 -20.84
N ARG A 112 1.58 11.83 -22.08
CA ARG A 112 0.36 12.14 -22.85
C ARG A 112 -0.70 11.06 -22.62
N LYS A 113 -1.97 11.47 -22.59
CA LYS A 113 -3.08 10.51 -22.49
C LYS A 113 -3.24 9.69 -23.78
N SER A 114 -2.85 10.23 -24.93
CA SER A 114 -2.86 9.52 -26.22
C SER A 114 -1.97 8.26 -26.21
N ASP A 115 -0.90 8.27 -25.41
CA ASP A 115 0.09 7.21 -25.37
C ASP A 115 -0.19 6.20 -24.24
N TYR A 116 -1.37 6.31 -23.58
CA TYR A 116 -1.70 5.55 -22.39
C TYR A 116 -2.10 4.10 -22.72
N PRO A 117 -1.27 3.09 -22.39
CA PRO A 117 -1.50 1.72 -22.85
C PRO A 117 -2.56 0.96 -22.05
N PHE A 118 -2.94 1.43 -20.86
CA PHE A 118 -3.85 0.70 -19.98
C PHE A 118 -5.34 0.85 -20.32
N ASP A 119 -5.68 1.65 -21.36
CA ASP A 119 -7.02 1.64 -21.91
C ASP A 119 -7.30 0.31 -22.63
N ASP A 120 -6.29 -0.30 -23.26
CA ASP A 120 -6.37 -1.57 -23.96
C ASP A 120 -5.77 -2.73 -23.18
N TYR A 121 -4.66 -2.52 -22.45
CA TYR A 121 -4.05 -3.53 -21.60
C TYR A 121 -4.83 -3.68 -20.29
N LYS A 122 -5.65 -4.72 -20.19
CA LYS A 122 -6.52 -4.95 -19.02
C LYS A 122 -5.78 -5.65 -17.88
N ILE A 123 -5.73 -5.00 -16.71
CA ILE A 123 -5.09 -5.54 -15.48
C ILE A 123 -6.00 -6.54 -14.76
N ASN A 124 -7.31 -6.47 -14.96
CA ASN A 124 -8.29 -7.38 -14.35
C ASN A 124 -8.17 -8.84 -14.80
N LYS A 125 -7.36 -9.10 -15.83
CA LYS A 125 -7.04 -10.48 -16.28
C LYS A 125 -6.20 -11.26 -15.26
N PHE A 126 -5.51 -10.57 -14.33
CA PHE A 126 -4.72 -11.25 -13.31
C PHE A 126 -5.62 -11.81 -12.22
N ASP A 127 -5.53 -13.14 -11.99
CA ASP A 127 -6.27 -13.76 -10.90
C ASP A 127 -5.64 -13.38 -9.55
N THR A 128 -6.38 -12.61 -8.79
CA THR A 128 -5.98 -12.18 -7.44
C THR A 128 -6.76 -12.91 -6.35
N THR A 129 -7.48 -13.97 -6.71
CA THR A 129 -8.23 -14.79 -5.77
C THR A 129 -7.27 -15.45 -4.79
N THR A 130 -7.48 -15.24 -3.51
CA THR A 130 -6.69 -15.88 -2.46
C THR A 130 -7.61 -16.68 -1.55
N GLN A 131 -7.16 -17.88 -1.16
CA GLN A 131 -7.86 -18.66 -0.16
C GLN A 131 -7.91 -17.88 1.16
N LYS A 132 -9.12 -17.74 1.70
CA LYS A 132 -9.30 -17.17 3.04
C LYS A 132 -8.77 -18.18 4.06
N ARG A 133 -7.70 -17.81 4.76
CA ARG A 133 -7.14 -18.60 5.86
C ARG A 133 -7.83 -18.19 7.16
N ALA A 134 -9.07 -18.61 7.34
CA ALA A 134 -9.78 -18.41 8.58
C ALA A 134 -9.35 -19.50 9.58
N ILE A 135 -9.02 -19.09 10.81
CA ILE A 135 -8.79 -19.99 11.94
C ILE A 135 -10.14 -20.23 12.62
N ALA A 136 -10.47 -21.47 12.97
CA ALA A 136 -11.71 -21.76 13.67
C ALA A 136 -11.68 -21.14 15.08
N LYS A 137 -12.86 -20.72 15.58
CA LYS A 137 -12.98 -20.13 16.93
C LYS A 137 -12.43 -21.06 18.01
N THR A 138 -12.66 -22.37 17.87
CA THR A 138 -12.13 -23.40 18.77
C THR A 138 -10.62 -23.43 18.82
N ASP A 139 -9.95 -23.23 17.67
CA ASP A 139 -8.48 -23.21 17.59
C ASP A 139 -7.91 -21.93 18.20
N VAL A 140 -8.61 -20.80 18.04
CA VAL A 140 -8.24 -19.56 18.74
C VAL A 140 -8.35 -19.75 20.25
N LEU A 141 -9.43 -20.36 20.75
CA LEU A 141 -9.61 -20.64 22.17
C LEU A 141 -8.50 -21.56 22.70
N LYS A 142 -8.19 -22.65 22.02
CA LYS A 142 -7.06 -23.52 22.36
C LYS A 142 -5.74 -22.77 22.40
N PHE A 143 -5.49 -21.91 21.39
CA PHE A 143 -4.29 -21.09 21.38
C PHE A 143 -4.20 -20.18 22.62
N THR A 144 -5.30 -19.63 23.08
CA THR A 144 -5.32 -18.77 24.27
C THR A 144 -5.04 -19.54 25.57
N THR A 145 -5.60 -20.76 25.72
CA THR A 145 -5.57 -21.53 26.98
C THR A 145 -4.45 -22.55 27.05
N GLU A 146 -4.14 -23.26 25.96
CA GLU A 146 -3.27 -24.44 25.97
C GLU A 146 -1.84 -24.13 25.49
N VAL A 147 -1.65 -23.11 24.65
CA VAL A 147 -0.33 -22.79 24.11
C VAL A 147 0.47 -21.97 25.12
N GLN A 148 1.42 -22.65 25.78
CA GLN A 148 2.42 -21.98 26.58
C GLN A 148 3.60 -21.54 25.70
N PRO A 149 4.20 -20.36 25.96
CA PRO A 149 5.40 -19.95 25.27
C PRO A 149 6.52 -20.96 25.50
N ILE A 150 6.95 -21.65 24.43
CA ILE A 150 8.04 -22.63 24.50
C ILE A 150 9.35 -21.90 24.25
N GLY A 151 10.22 -21.84 25.27
CA GLY A 151 11.57 -21.29 25.16
C GLY A 151 11.71 -19.83 25.60
N LYS A 152 12.98 -19.36 25.67
CA LYS A 152 13.37 -18.02 26.12
C LYS A 152 13.24 -16.92 25.03
N GLN A 153 12.31 -17.03 24.10
CA GLN A 153 12.12 -15.97 23.10
C GLN A 153 11.42 -14.78 23.77
N GLN A 154 12.15 -13.70 23.90
CA GLN A 154 11.82 -12.48 24.67
C GLN A 154 10.43 -11.88 24.37
N TYR A 155 9.86 -12.15 23.18
CA TYR A 155 8.59 -11.54 22.75
C TYR A 155 7.47 -12.56 22.48
N MET A 156 7.64 -13.83 22.82
CA MET A 156 6.65 -14.85 22.47
C MET A 156 5.33 -14.64 23.24
N GLU A 157 5.42 -14.34 24.52
CA GLU A 157 4.26 -14.07 25.37
C GLU A 157 3.53 -12.79 24.91
N LEU A 158 4.28 -11.72 24.69
CA LEU A 158 3.74 -10.48 24.15
C LEU A 158 3.07 -10.69 22.79
N SER A 159 3.66 -11.48 21.90
CA SER A 159 3.09 -11.77 20.58
C SER A 159 1.78 -12.55 20.69
N LYS A 160 1.69 -13.50 21.63
CA LYS A 160 0.46 -14.24 21.96
C LYS A 160 -0.61 -13.27 22.46
N ASP A 161 -0.28 -12.45 23.45
CA ASP A 161 -1.22 -11.51 24.06
C ASP A 161 -1.73 -10.48 23.05
N ILE A 162 -0.85 -9.95 22.19
CA ILE A 162 -1.25 -9.04 21.09
C ILE A 162 -2.19 -9.74 20.10
N PHE A 163 -1.92 -10.99 19.73
CA PHE A 163 -2.81 -11.74 18.84
C PHE A 163 -4.19 -11.94 19.48
N VAL A 164 -4.24 -12.36 20.73
CA VAL A 164 -5.48 -12.56 21.49
C VAL A 164 -6.25 -11.24 21.63
N PHE A 165 -5.57 -10.17 22.02
CA PHE A 165 -6.15 -8.84 22.12
C PHE A 165 -6.72 -8.37 20.78
N SER A 166 -5.96 -8.53 19.69
CA SER A 166 -6.44 -8.20 18.34
C SER A 166 -7.72 -8.96 18.02
N TYR A 167 -7.76 -10.26 18.27
CA TYR A 167 -8.93 -11.09 18.01
C TYR A 167 -10.15 -10.66 18.83
N LEU A 168 -9.99 -10.47 20.13
CA LEU A 168 -11.06 -10.06 21.06
C LEU A 168 -11.59 -8.65 20.75
N CYS A 169 -10.74 -7.77 20.24
CA CYS A 169 -11.07 -6.39 19.86
C CYS A 169 -11.42 -6.24 18.37
N GLY A 170 -12.03 -7.27 17.74
CA GLY A 170 -12.58 -7.18 16.38
C GLY A 170 -11.54 -7.08 15.26
N GLY A 171 -10.33 -7.57 15.46
CA GLY A 171 -9.27 -7.58 14.44
C GLY A 171 -8.51 -6.25 14.32
N ILE A 172 -8.29 -5.58 15.44
CA ILE A 172 -7.45 -4.38 15.47
C ILE A 172 -6.04 -4.70 14.98
N ASN A 173 -5.50 -3.87 14.08
CA ASN A 173 -4.16 -4.06 13.52
C ASN A 173 -3.06 -3.81 14.55
N PHE A 174 -1.93 -4.52 14.39
CA PHE A 174 -0.76 -4.34 15.25
C PHE A 174 -0.29 -2.87 15.31
N THR A 175 -0.26 -2.16 14.18
CA THR A 175 0.11 -0.73 14.15
C THR A 175 -0.84 0.13 14.99
N ASP A 176 -2.14 -0.18 14.99
CA ASP A 176 -3.11 0.54 15.81
C ASP A 176 -2.92 0.19 17.29
N ILE A 177 -2.68 -1.09 17.62
CA ILE A 177 -2.39 -1.55 19.00
C ILE A 177 -1.13 -0.85 19.56
N ALA A 178 -0.05 -0.80 18.78
CA ALA A 178 1.21 -0.18 19.19
C ALA A 178 1.12 1.33 19.48
N ASN A 179 0.05 1.98 19.03
CA ASN A 179 -0.21 3.40 19.28
C ASN A 179 -1.31 3.64 20.34
N LEU A 180 -1.82 2.59 21.00
CA LEU A 180 -2.79 2.75 22.07
C LEU A 180 -2.13 3.30 23.33
N THR A 181 -2.87 4.18 23.99
CA THR A 181 -2.55 4.72 25.31
C THR A 181 -3.72 4.47 26.26
N ASN A 182 -3.54 4.69 27.55
CA ASN A 182 -4.62 4.59 28.53
C ASN A 182 -5.79 5.56 28.24
N GLU A 183 -5.53 6.67 27.57
CA GLU A 183 -6.55 7.65 27.16
C GLU A 183 -7.53 7.09 26.13
N ASN A 184 -7.12 6.04 25.40
CA ASN A 184 -7.98 5.36 24.45
C ASN A 184 -9.06 4.50 25.12
N ILE A 185 -8.98 4.28 26.44
CA ILE A 185 -9.92 3.45 27.20
C ILE A 185 -10.89 4.35 27.96
N GLN A 186 -12.15 4.32 27.59
CA GLN A 186 -13.20 5.14 28.20
C GLN A 186 -14.46 4.31 28.43
N ASN A 187 -14.91 4.23 29.68
CA ASN A 187 -16.14 3.50 30.06
C ASN A 187 -16.21 2.06 29.51
N GLY A 188 -15.12 1.29 29.66
CA GLY A 188 -15.02 -0.10 29.16
C GLY A 188 -15.01 -0.23 27.63
N ARG A 189 -14.75 0.84 26.93
CA ARG A 189 -14.66 0.86 25.47
C ARG A 189 -13.32 1.40 25.00
N LEU A 190 -12.83 0.84 23.90
CA LEU A 190 -11.64 1.30 23.20
C LEU A 190 -12.03 2.32 22.11
N HIS A 191 -11.47 3.51 22.18
CA HIS A 191 -11.66 4.59 21.25
C HIS A 191 -10.32 4.93 20.59
N TYR A 192 -10.21 4.75 19.30
CA TYR A 192 -8.97 5.09 18.59
C TYR A 192 -9.24 5.52 17.14
N ILE A 193 -8.29 6.21 16.54
CA ILE A 193 -8.31 6.58 15.12
C ILE A 193 -7.48 5.57 14.35
N ARG A 194 -8.11 4.78 13.48
CA ARG A 194 -7.44 3.80 12.66
C ARG A 194 -6.39 4.44 11.76
N GLN A 195 -5.14 4.09 11.90
CA GLN A 195 -4.02 4.74 11.19
C GLN A 195 -4.15 4.67 9.67
N LYS A 196 -4.59 3.53 9.15
CA LYS A 196 -4.73 3.30 7.69
C LYS A 196 -5.81 4.15 7.04
N THR A 197 -6.95 4.36 7.70
CA THR A 197 -8.13 4.99 7.09
C THR A 197 -8.48 6.33 7.71
N LYS A 198 -7.83 6.70 8.80
CA LYS A 198 -8.10 7.90 9.61
C LYS A 198 -9.55 7.99 10.10
N LYS A 199 -10.23 6.83 10.23
CA LYS A 199 -11.59 6.76 10.74
C LYS A 199 -11.58 6.48 12.25
N PRO A 200 -12.46 7.14 13.04
CA PRO A 200 -12.64 6.80 14.44
C PRO A 200 -13.28 5.42 14.56
N ILE A 201 -12.76 4.63 15.48
CA ILE A 201 -13.26 3.30 15.83
C ILE A 201 -13.63 3.31 17.31
N LYS A 202 -14.77 2.70 17.65
CA LYS A 202 -15.25 2.54 19.00
C LYS A 202 -15.78 1.12 19.19
N ILE A 203 -15.11 0.35 20.07
CA ILE A 203 -15.44 -1.06 20.34
C ILE A 203 -15.52 -1.31 21.84
N GLY A 204 -16.37 -2.26 22.26
CA GLY A 204 -16.37 -2.77 23.64
C GLY A 204 -15.13 -3.59 23.90
N ILE A 205 -14.59 -3.53 25.11
CA ILE A 205 -13.43 -4.33 25.52
C ILE A 205 -13.96 -5.51 26.34
N PRO A 206 -13.84 -6.77 25.87
CA PRO A 206 -14.15 -7.95 26.66
C PRO A 206 -13.26 -8.03 27.89
N GLN A 207 -13.71 -8.75 28.93
CA GLN A 207 -12.98 -8.87 30.20
C GLN A 207 -11.58 -9.46 30.01
N GLU A 208 -11.44 -10.45 29.14
CA GLU A 208 -10.17 -11.09 28.83
C GLU A 208 -9.17 -10.12 28.15
N ALA A 209 -9.67 -9.25 27.30
CA ALA A 209 -8.86 -8.20 26.69
C ALA A 209 -8.45 -7.12 27.70
N MET A 210 -9.32 -6.82 28.67
CA MET A 210 -8.99 -5.88 29.75
C MET A 210 -7.87 -6.43 30.64
N GLN A 211 -7.86 -7.73 30.93
CA GLN A 211 -6.77 -8.38 31.69
C GLN A 211 -5.40 -8.22 31.00
N ILE A 212 -5.39 -8.32 29.65
CA ILE A 212 -4.16 -8.09 28.87
C ILE A 212 -3.69 -6.63 29.02
N ILE A 213 -4.61 -5.67 28.93
CA ILE A 213 -4.28 -4.25 29.13
C ILE A 213 -3.68 -4.03 30.52
N GLU A 214 -4.31 -4.55 31.55
CA GLU A 214 -3.86 -4.40 32.94
C GLU A 214 -2.47 -5.00 33.16
N LYS A 215 -2.17 -6.14 32.55
CA LYS A 215 -0.86 -6.78 32.62
C LYS A 215 0.23 -5.82 32.12
N TYR A 216 0.09 -5.25 30.94
CA TYR A 216 1.10 -4.37 30.35
C TYR A 216 1.08 -2.94 30.89
N SER A 217 -0.04 -2.45 31.40
CA SER A 217 -0.11 -1.15 32.07
C SER A 217 0.67 -1.10 33.38
N LYS A 218 0.81 -2.23 34.06
CA LYS A 218 1.61 -2.35 35.30
C LYS A 218 3.11 -2.39 35.01
N GLU A 219 3.51 -3.06 33.93
CA GLU A 219 4.91 -3.16 33.52
C GLU A 219 5.49 -1.83 33.02
N SER A 220 4.65 -0.96 32.42
CA SER A 220 5.10 0.35 31.91
C SER A 220 5.40 1.42 32.99
N LYS A 221 5.12 1.13 34.27
CA LYS A 221 5.46 2.03 35.40
C LYS A 221 6.87 1.84 35.94
N GLY A 222 7.68 1.02 35.29
CA GLY A 222 9.03 0.65 35.72
C GLY A 222 10.16 1.28 34.88
N TYR A 223 9.88 2.28 34.05
CA TYR A 223 10.90 3.03 33.27
C TYR A 223 10.70 4.52 33.48
#